data_10be196588d7f1e16baa1550a0abd710
#
_entry.id   10be196588d7f1e16baa1550a0abd710
#
_cell.length_a   1.000
_cell.length_b   1.000
_cell.length_c   1.000
_cell.angle_alpha   90.00
_cell.angle_beta   90.00
_cell.angle_gamma   90.00
#
_symmetry.space_group_name_H-M   'P 1'
#
loop_
_entity.id
_entity.type
_entity.pdbx_description
1 polymer ?
#
loop_
_entity_poly.entity_id
_entity_poly.type
_entity_poly.pdbx_seq_one_letter_code
_entity_poly.pdbx_strand_id
1 'polypeptide(L)'
;MKAIAMALLGWSLIVARESLGQSLKRIGVIDLPAPKGQRFDYLTMDDEDHYLLSAHLGPGILYVIDVRTNTLVRAIHGVPGITGLEYVPGLHKVYTSDWGD
;
A
#
# COMPACT_ATOMS: atom_id res chain seq x y z
N MET A 1 23.93 41.25 18.04
CA MET A 1 23.63 40.86 16.66
C MET A 1 24.10 39.45 16.32
N LYS A 2 25.32 39.07 16.64
CA LYS A 2 25.82 37.72 16.38
C LYS A 2 25.02 36.60 17.06
N ALA A 3 24.52 36.83 18.27
CA ALA A 3 23.73 35.86 19.02
C ALA A 3 22.35 35.61 18.37
N ILE A 4 21.73 36.62 17.77
CA ILE A 4 20.45 36.51 17.10
C ILE A 4 20.57 35.66 15.84
N ALA A 5 21.65 35.84 15.06
CA ALA A 5 21.88 35.03 13.85
C ALA A 5 22.08 33.55 14.16
N MET A 6 22.78 33.22 15.26
CA MET A 6 22.96 31.84 15.71
C MET A 6 21.66 31.18 16.15
N ALA A 7 20.78 31.93 16.84
CA ALA A 7 19.48 31.43 17.24
C ALA A 7 18.59 31.07 16.04
N LEU A 8 18.58 31.90 15.00
CA LEU A 8 17.83 31.63 13.77
C LEU A 8 18.29 30.37 13.05
N LEU A 9 19.59 30.11 12.99
CA LEU A 9 20.15 28.90 12.40
C LEU A 9 19.75 27.66 13.22
N GLY A 10 19.74 27.76 14.54
CA GLY A 10 19.29 26.67 15.42
C GLY A 10 17.84 26.30 15.20
N TRP A 11 16.96 27.24 15.03
CA TRP A 11 15.55 27.02 14.73
C TRP A 11 15.35 26.29 13.39
N SER A 12 16.04 26.72 12.36
CA SER A 12 15.94 26.09 11.02
C SER A 12 16.34 24.61 11.06
N LEU A 13 17.39 24.27 11.81
CA LEU A 13 17.83 22.88 11.96
C LEU A 13 16.82 22.01 12.72
N ILE A 14 16.20 22.53 13.75
CA ILE A 14 15.19 21.82 14.55
C ILE A 14 13.96 21.52 13.68
N VAL A 15 13.45 22.49 12.92
CA VAL A 15 12.31 22.29 12.01
C VAL A 15 12.61 21.24 10.96
N ALA A 16 13.81 21.26 10.36
CA ALA A 16 14.22 20.25 9.38
C ALA A 16 14.24 18.84 9.99
N ARG A 17 14.69 18.67 11.23
CA ARG A 17 14.68 17.38 11.93
C ARG A 17 13.27 16.86 12.17
N GLU A 18 12.35 17.69 12.58
CA GLU A 18 10.97 17.32 12.80
C GLU A 18 10.31 16.85 11.50
N SER A 19 10.55 17.54 10.39
CA SER A 19 10.04 17.14 9.07
C SER A 19 10.58 15.78 8.61
N LEU A 20 11.84 15.47 8.89
CA LEU A 20 12.47 14.21 8.52
C LEU A 20 12.16 13.06 9.48
N GLY A 21 11.72 13.37 10.70
CA GLY A 21 11.42 12.40 11.73
C GLY A 21 10.01 11.87 11.75
N GLN A 22 9.19 12.20 10.73
CA GLN A 22 7.83 11.70 10.68
C GLN A 22 7.82 10.21 10.41
N SER A 23 7.18 9.46 11.29
CA SER A 23 6.96 8.02 11.13
C SER A 23 5.57 7.72 10.59
N LEU A 24 5.40 6.55 9.99
CA LEU A 24 4.10 6.05 9.59
C LEU A 24 3.21 5.83 10.81
N LYS A 25 1.95 6.19 10.66
CA LYS A 25 0.94 5.97 11.69
C LYS A 25 -0.06 4.94 11.20
N ARG A 26 -0.35 3.94 12.03
CA ARG A 26 -1.41 2.97 11.74
C ARG A 26 -2.77 3.65 11.87
N ILE A 27 -3.55 3.66 10.79
CA ILE A 27 -4.87 4.29 10.75
C ILE A 27 -6.02 3.30 10.79
N GLY A 28 -5.74 2.00 10.60
CA GLY A 28 -6.78 0.98 10.63
C GLY A 28 -6.25 -0.41 10.33
N VAL A 29 -7.15 -1.36 10.37
CA VAL A 29 -6.91 -2.76 10.02
C VAL A 29 -8.07 -3.24 9.17
N ILE A 30 -7.76 -3.99 8.12
CA ILE A 30 -8.76 -4.60 7.25
C ILE A 30 -8.62 -6.12 7.38
N ASP A 31 -9.67 -6.79 7.84
CA ASP A 31 -9.68 -8.24 7.91
C ASP A 31 -9.93 -8.83 6.52
N LEU A 32 -9.07 -9.75 6.12
CA LEU A 32 -9.18 -10.46 4.85
C LEU A 32 -9.70 -11.88 5.10
N PRO A 33 -10.54 -12.42 4.20
CA PRO A 33 -11.29 -13.65 4.47
C PRO A 33 -10.48 -14.94 4.41
N ALA A 34 -9.22 -14.90 3.99
CA ALA A 34 -8.39 -16.09 3.88
C ALA A 34 -7.72 -16.45 5.21
N PRO A 35 -7.25 -17.70 5.38
CA PRO A 35 -6.51 -18.10 6.57
C PRO A 35 -5.29 -17.23 6.83
N LYS A 36 -5.05 -16.95 8.11
CA LYS A 36 -3.89 -16.16 8.54
C LYS A 36 -2.59 -16.93 8.34
N GLY A 37 -1.48 -16.19 8.25
CA GLY A 37 -0.14 -16.76 8.19
C GLY A 37 0.30 -17.23 6.81
N GLN A 38 -0.50 -17.03 5.77
CA GLN A 38 -0.14 -17.36 4.41
C GLN A 38 0.51 -16.17 3.69
N ARG A 39 1.38 -16.47 2.74
CA ARG A 39 2.23 -15.50 2.10
C ARG A 39 1.47 -14.54 1.20
N PHE A 40 1.76 -13.25 1.35
CA PHE A 40 1.43 -12.20 0.38
C PHE A 40 2.62 -11.93 -0.54
N ASP A 41 2.33 -11.32 -1.67
CA ASP A 41 3.36 -10.89 -2.61
C ASP A 41 3.10 -9.43 -3.03
N TYR A 42 2.89 -9.14 -4.30
CA TYR A 42 2.84 -7.77 -4.81
C TYR A 42 1.61 -6.98 -4.35
N LEU A 43 1.83 -5.67 -4.25
CA LEU A 43 0.80 -4.65 -4.09
C LEU A 43 0.91 -3.67 -5.25
N THR A 44 -0.22 -3.19 -5.75
CA THR A 44 -0.26 -2.10 -6.72
C THR A 44 -1.49 -1.24 -6.51
N MET A 45 -1.45 0.00 -7.04
CA MET A 45 -2.57 0.93 -6.95
C MET A 45 -3.26 1.07 -8.29
N ASP A 46 -4.58 1.03 -8.25
CA ASP A 46 -5.45 1.56 -9.28
C ASP A 46 -5.84 2.97 -8.85
N ASP A 47 -5.13 3.97 -9.35
CA ASP A 47 -5.35 5.36 -8.98
C ASP A 47 -6.65 5.93 -9.57
N GLU A 48 -7.16 5.35 -10.65
CA GLU A 48 -8.40 5.81 -11.27
C GLU A 48 -9.61 5.53 -10.38
N ASP A 49 -9.66 4.34 -9.77
CA ASP A 49 -10.78 3.89 -8.95
C ASP A 49 -10.48 3.94 -7.45
N HIS A 50 -9.28 4.34 -7.06
CA HIS A 50 -8.80 4.41 -5.66
C HIS A 50 -8.80 3.02 -4.98
N TYR A 51 -8.34 2.02 -5.70
CA TYR A 51 -8.22 0.66 -5.19
C TYR A 51 -6.77 0.28 -4.94
N LEU A 52 -6.53 -0.34 -3.79
CA LEU A 52 -5.32 -1.09 -3.54
C LEU A 52 -5.57 -2.53 -3.96
N LEU A 53 -4.70 -3.04 -4.83
CA LEU A 53 -4.73 -4.42 -5.30
C LEU A 53 -3.65 -5.20 -4.56
N SER A 54 -4.02 -6.34 -3.98
CA SER A 54 -3.11 -7.14 -3.16
C SER A 54 -3.14 -8.60 -3.57
N ALA A 55 -1.97 -9.11 -3.92
CA ALA A 55 -1.78 -10.52 -4.27
C ALA A 55 -1.56 -11.35 -3.01
N HIS A 56 -2.50 -12.23 -2.68
CA HIS A 56 -2.34 -13.21 -1.60
C HIS A 56 -1.95 -14.55 -2.20
N LEU A 57 -0.65 -14.75 -2.33
CA LEU A 57 -0.05 -15.88 -3.04
C LEU A 57 -0.50 -17.22 -2.46
N GLY A 58 -0.43 -17.37 -1.15
CA GLY A 58 -0.71 -18.64 -0.47
C GLY A 58 -2.05 -19.27 -0.86
N PRO A 59 -3.19 -18.57 -0.66
CA PRO A 59 -4.49 -19.09 -1.03
C PRO A 59 -4.88 -18.85 -2.50
N GLY A 60 -4.10 -18.12 -3.29
CA GLY A 60 -4.41 -17.79 -4.68
C GLY A 60 -5.57 -16.81 -4.83
N ILE A 61 -5.50 -15.68 -4.14
CA ILE A 61 -6.56 -14.67 -4.11
C ILE A 61 -6.00 -13.29 -4.47
N LEU A 62 -6.70 -12.55 -5.29
CA LEU A 62 -6.49 -11.13 -5.52
C LEU A 62 -7.54 -10.34 -4.75
N TYR A 63 -7.10 -9.48 -3.83
CA TYR A 63 -7.99 -8.58 -3.11
C TYR A 63 -8.05 -7.22 -3.78
N VAL A 64 -9.26 -6.66 -3.82
CA VAL A 64 -9.52 -5.29 -4.26
C VAL A 64 -10.04 -4.53 -3.05
N ILE A 65 -9.29 -3.53 -2.61
CA ILE A 65 -9.56 -2.76 -1.39
C ILE A 65 -9.80 -1.29 -1.76
N ASP A 66 -10.91 -0.73 -1.35
CA ASP A 66 -11.18 0.70 -1.51
C ASP A 66 -10.43 1.47 -0.43
N VAL A 67 -9.44 2.29 -0.85
CA VAL A 67 -8.61 3.05 0.10
C VAL A 67 -9.27 4.32 0.60
N ARG A 68 -10.40 4.73 0.02
CA ARG A 68 -11.18 5.86 0.52
C ARG A 68 -11.99 5.48 1.76
N THR A 69 -12.44 4.25 1.82
CA THR A 69 -13.28 3.72 2.90
C THR A 69 -12.57 2.69 3.76
N ASN A 70 -11.39 2.23 3.34
CA ASN A 70 -10.62 1.16 3.98
C ASN A 70 -11.43 -0.13 4.10
N THR A 71 -12.13 -0.50 3.02
CA THR A 71 -12.96 -1.70 2.99
C THR A 71 -12.57 -2.64 1.85
N LEU A 72 -12.72 -3.94 2.10
CA LEU A 72 -12.57 -4.95 1.06
C LEU A 72 -13.78 -4.88 0.12
N VAL A 73 -13.51 -4.60 -1.16
CA VAL A 73 -14.55 -4.53 -2.20
C VAL A 73 -14.79 -5.92 -2.79
N ARG A 74 -13.71 -6.66 -3.04
CA ARG A 74 -13.81 -7.96 -3.70
C ARG A 74 -12.60 -8.85 -3.35
N ALA A 75 -12.86 -10.14 -3.26
CA ALA A 75 -11.83 -11.19 -3.21
C ALA A 75 -12.02 -12.07 -4.44
N ILE A 76 -11.05 -12.05 -5.33
CA ILE A 76 -11.06 -12.83 -6.58
C ILE A 76 -10.26 -14.11 -6.35
N HIS A 77 -10.97 -15.23 -6.29
CA HIS A 77 -10.39 -16.54 -6.06
C HIS A 77 -9.96 -17.21 -7.37
N GLY A 78 -9.22 -18.31 -7.27
CA GLY A 78 -8.83 -19.10 -8.43
C GLY A 78 -7.66 -18.53 -9.21
N VAL A 79 -6.75 -17.85 -8.51
CA VAL A 79 -5.52 -17.29 -9.09
C VAL A 79 -4.31 -17.93 -8.41
N PRO A 80 -4.10 -19.24 -8.56
CA PRO A 80 -3.07 -19.97 -7.81
C PRO A 80 -1.67 -19.47 -8.15
N GLY A 81 -0.87 -19.21 -7.10
CA GLY A 81 0.48 -18.70 -7.28
C GLY A 81 0.55 -17.25 -7.76
N ILE A 82 -0.48 -16.47 -7.50
CA ILE A 82 -0.49 -15.04 -7.86
C ILE A 82 0.69 -14.32 -7.20
N THR A 83 1.51 -13.67 -8.01
CA THR A 83 2.70 -12.96 -7.58
C THR A 83 2.69 -11.50 -8.00
N GLY A 84 2.92 -11.23 -9.28
CA GLY A 84 2.97 -9.89 -9.83
C GLY A 84 1.61 -9.31 -10.16
N LEU A 85 1.51 -7.99 -10.03
CA LEU A 85 0.32 -7.23 -10.38
C LEU A 85 0.72 -6.00 -11.18
N GLU A 86 -0.02 -5.73 -12.26
CA GLU A 86 0.13 -4.51 -13.03
C GLU A 86 -1.23 -3.95 -13.38
N TYR A 87 -1.54 -2.76 -12.91
CA TYR A 87 -2.74 -2.03 -13.31
C TYR A 87 -2.46 -1.21 -14.55
N VAL A 88 -3.33 -1.29 -15.55
CA VAL A 88 -3.19 -0.54 -16.81
C VAL A 88 -4.21 0.61 -16.83
N PRO A 89 -3.77 1.85 -16.63
CA PRO A 89 -4.63 3.03 -16.68
C PRO A 89 -5.34 3.16 -18.03
N GLY A 90 -6.58 3.63 -17.99
CA GLY A 90 -7.41 3.81 -19.17
C GLY A 90 -8.11 2.54 -19.67
N LEU A 91 -7.62 1.37 -19.33
CA LEU A 91 -8.27 0.10 -19.69
C LEU A 91 -9.10 -0.49 -18.56
N HIS A 92 -8.96 0.03 -17.33
CA HIS A 92 -9.59 -0.53 -16.12
C HIS A 92 -9.32 -2.01 -15.96
N LYS A 93 -8.08 -2.42 -16.21
CA LYS A 93 -7.65 -3.83 -16.15
C LYS A 93 -6.42 -3.98 -15.28
N VAL A 94 -6.38 -5.08 -14.55
CA VAL A 94 -5.19 -5.56 -13.87
C VAL A 94 -4.72 -6.86 -14.52
N TYR A 95 -3.43 -6.96 -14.75
CA TYR A 95 -2.79 -8.18 -15.20
C TYR A 95 -2.03 -8.80 -14.05
N THR A 96 -2.11 -10.11 -13.95
CA THR A 96 -1.43 -10.88 -12.90
C THR A 96 -0.44 -11.85 -13.50
N SER A 97 0.63 -12.11 -12.79
CA SER A 97 1.51 -13.24 -13.09
C SER A 97 1.28 -14.33 -12.05
N ASP A 98 1.04 -15.53 -12.52
CA ASP A 98 0.72 -16.68 -11.69
C ASP A 98 1.68 -17.82 -12.03
N TRP A 99 2.26 -18.48 -11.03
CA TRP A 99 3.16 -19.59 -11.26
C TRP A 99 2.69 -20.91 -10.65
N GLY A 100 1.51 -20.90 -10.04
CA GLY A 100 0.85 -22.07 -9.52
C GLY A 100 -0.31 -22.49 -10.41
N ASP A 101 -0.42 -23.73 -10.72
CA ASP A 101 -1.50 -24.27 -11.56
C ASP A 101 -2.68 -24.74 -10.70
#